data_7b548e20e1a10ad436881de733dba321
#
_entry.id   7b548e20e1a10ad436881de733dba321
#
_cell.length_a   1.000
_cell.length_b   1.000
_cell.length_c   1.000
_cell.angle_alpha   90.00
_cell.angle_beta   90.00
_cell.angle_gamma   90.00
#
_symmetry.space_group_name_H-M   'P 1'
#
loop_
_entity.id
_entity.type
_entity.pdbx_description
1 polymer ?
#
loop_
_entity_poly.entity_id
_entity_poly.type
_entity_poly.pdbx_seq_one_letter_code
_entity_poly.pdbx_strand_id
1 'polypeptide(L)'
;MGTDEYYDDFILELNFKQENNGNSGVFFRSTFDGTKVKGWQVEVAPPGFHSGGIYESYGRGWLIKPDVSKDSVVKMREWNKMKIKVMGDEVTTWINDFEMIKIRDSIIGKGLGGVALQIHDGGGIKVRWKNLKIKRL
;
A
#
# COMPACT_ATOMS: atom_id res chain seq x y z
N MET A 1 8.43 7.83 -5.45
CA MET A 1 7.92 8.01 -6.82
C MET A 1 6.41 8.11 -6.78
N GLY A 2 5.86 9.14 -7.37
CA GLY A 2 4.43 9.38 -7.42
C GLY A 2 3.92 9.58 -8.84
N THR A 3 2.61 9.47 -9.03
CA THR A 3 1.97 9.72 -10.32
C THR A 3 1.58 11.18 -10.45
N ASP A 4 1.66 11.73 -11.65
CA ASP A 4 1.13 13.06 -11.95
C ASP A 4 -0.39 13.04 -12.09
N GLU A 5 -0.96 11.85 -12.32
CA GLU A 5 -2.40 11.65 -12.49
C GLU A 5 -3.05 11.25 -11.20
N TYR A 6 -4.29 11.67 -11.01
CA TYR A 6 -5.13 11.24 -9.90
C TYR A 6 -5.91 9.98 -10.30
N TYR A 7 -6.04 9.05 -9.35
CA TYR A 7 -6.80 7.83 -9.52
C TYR A 7 -7.89 7.78 -8.45
N ASP A 8 -9.14 7.79 -8.90
CA ASP A 8 -10.30 7.72 -8.00
C ASP A 8 -10.64 6.26 -7.69
N ASP A 9 -11.36 5.57 -8.58
CA ASP A 9 -11.60 4.14 -8.46
C ASP A 9 -10.63 3.39 -9.35
N PHE A 10 -9.94 2.40 -8.80
CA PHE A 10 -8.91 1.69 -9.56
C PHE A 10 -8.56 0.34 -8.96
N ILE A 11 -7.90 -0.49 -9.77
CA ILE A 11 -7.18 -1.68 -9.33
C ILE A 11 -5.71 -1.45 -9.63
N LEU A 12 -4.87 -1.61 -8.62
CA LEU A 12 -3.42 -1.57 -8.75
C LEU A 12 -2.85 -2.95 -8.48
N GLU A 13 -1.94 -3.39 -9.34
CA GLU A 13 -1.20 -4.64 -9.14
C GLU A 13 0.29 -4.34 -9.26
N LEU A 14 1.09 -4.98 -8.43
CA LEU A 14 2.54 -4.92 -8.49
C LEU A 14 3.15 -6.16 -7.86
N ASN A 15 4.46 -6.29 -8.05
CA ASN A 15 5.26 -7.25 -7.31
C ASN A 15 6.22 -6.48 -6.40
N PHE A 16 6.41 -6.99 -5.20
CA PHE A 16 7.39 -6.45 -4.27
C PHE A 16 8.26 -7.54 -3.70
N LYS A 17 9.47 -7.16 -3.31
CA LYS A 17 10.42 -8.07 -2.70
C LYS A 17 11.00 -7.39 -1.46
N GLN A 18 10.69 -7.95 -0.30
CA GLN A 18 11.19 -7.46 0.97
C GLN A 18 12.61 -7.98 1.16
N GLU A 19 13.60 -7.12 1.02
CA GLU A 19 15.01 -7.50 1.08
C GLU A 19 15.54 -7.55 2.51
N ASN A 20 15.17 -6.54 3.32
CA ASN A 20 15.66 -6.37 4.68
C ASN A 20 14.51 -5.96 5.60
N ASN A 21 14.79 -5.90 6.89
CA ASN A 21 13.86 -5.31 7.85
C ASN A 21 13.66 -3.84 7.53
N GLY A 22 12.46 -3.38 7.71
CA GLY A 22 12.06 -2.03 7.42
C GLY A 22 10.77 -2.01 6.62
N ASN A 23 9.97 -0.99 6.83
CA ASN A 23 8.69 -0.88 6.16
C ASN A 23 8.77 0.02 4.93
N SER A 24 7.83 -0.20 4.05
CA SER A 24 7.57 0.64 2.90
C SER A 24 6.06 0.67 2.67
N GLY A 25 5.60 1.08 1.52
CA GLY A 25 4.18 1.07 1.25
C GLY A 25 3.80 1.68 -0.08
N VAL A 26 2.51 1.55 -0.38
CA VAL A 26 1.89 2.11 -1.57
C VAL A 26 0.86 3.13 -1.13
N PHE A 27 1.10 4.39 -1.44
CA PHE A 27 0.15 5.47 -1.16
C PHE A 27 -0.89 5.57 -2.27
N PHE A 28 -2.14 5.82 -1.89
CA PHE A 28 -3.23 6.07 -2.83
C PHE A 28 -4.08 7.24 -2.35
N ARG A 29 -4.75 7.90 -3.32
CA ARG A 29 -5.54 9.13 -3.07
C ARG A 29 -4.79 10.11 -2.19
N SER A 30 -3.49 10.26 -2.47
CA SER A 30 -2.56 11.00 -1.62
C SER A 30 -2.08 12.26 -2.31
N THR A 31 -1.69 13.23 -1.48
CA THR A 31 -1.11 14.48 -1.94
C THR A 31 0.34 14.57 -1.52
N PHE A 32 1.14 15.22 -2.34
CA PHE A 32 2.58 15.28 -2.17
C PHE A 32 3.01 16.73 -1.95
N ASP A 33 3.83 16.94 -0.90
CA ASP A 33 4.42 18.24 -0.58
C ASP A 33 5.90 17.99 -0.25
N GLY A 34 6.75 18.12 -1.26
CA GLY A 34 8.15 17.74 -1.13
C GLY A 34 8.29 16.24 -0.87
N THR A 35 8.87 15.88 0.26
CA THR A 35 8.99 14.48 0.70
C THR A 35 7.82 14.02 1.56
N LYS A 36 6.91 14.93 1.91
CA LYS A 36 5.76 14.64 2.74
C LYS A 36 4.61 14.10 1.88
N VAL A 37 4.11 12.94 2.24
CA VAL A 37 2.95 12.32 1.58
C VAL A 37 1.81 12.26 2.57
N LYS A 38 0.69 12.90 2.25
CA LYS A 38 -0.52 12.86 3.06
C LYS A 38 -1.58 12.05 2.34
N GLY A 39 -2.14 11.04 3.00
CA GLY A 39 -3.16 10.17 2.46
C GLY A 39 -3.05 8.78 3.05
N TRP A 40 -3.48 7.80 2.28
CA TRP A 40 -3.57 6.42 2.77
C TRP A 40 -2.47 5.57 2.17
N GLN A 41 -1.88 4.73 3.03
CA GLN A 41 -0.79 3.86 2.67
C GLN A 41 -1.20 2.41 2.90
N VAL A 42 -1.03 1.58 1.87
CA VAL A 42 -1.06 0.13 2.03
C VAL A 42 0.33 -0.30 2.47
N GLU A 43 0.42 -0.88 3.66
CA GLU A 43 1.72 -1.22 4.26
C GLU A 43 2.41 -2.36 3.52
N VAL A 44 3.73 -2.27 3.41
CA VAL A 44 4.63 -3.34 2.97
C VAL A 44 5.75 -3.44 3.99
N ALA A 45 5.86 -4.60 4.62
CA ALA A 45 6.78 -4.82 5.74
C ALA A 45 7.11 -6.31 5.84
N PRO A 46 8.11 -6.69 6.66
CA PRO A 46 8.37 -8.09 6.93
C PRO A 46 7.15 -8.82 7.54
N PRO A 47 7.12 -10.16 7.50
CA PRO A 47 6.05 -10.93 8.13
C PRO A 47 5.82 -10.50 9.59
N GLY A 48 4.55 -10.35 9.97
CA GLY A 48 4.16 -9.91 11.32
C GLY A 48 4.08 -8.40 11.52
N PHE A 49 4.37 -7.60 10.50
CA PHE A 49 4.38 -6.14 10.59
C PHE A 49 3.31 -5.47 9.73
N HIS A 50 2.18 -6.16 9.52
CA HIS A 50 0.93 -5.63 9.01
C HIS A 50 0.89 -5.33 7.51
N SER A 51 1.66 -6.05 6.67
CA SER A 51 1.57 -5.89 5.21
C SER A 51 0.14 -6.07 4.71
N GLY A 52 -0.30 -5.16 3.85
CA GLY A 52 -1.67 -5.13 3.35
C GLY A 52 -2.63 -4.30 4.20
N GLY A 53 -2.24 -3.90 5.41
CA GLY A 53 -3.02 -3.01 6.26
C GLY A 53 -3.03 -1.57 5.74
N ILE A 54 -3.91 -0.74 6.26
CA ILE A 54 -4.07 0.64 5.84
C ILE A 54 -3.67 1.59 6.97
N TYR A 55 -2.74 2.48 6.66
CA TYR A 55 -2.28 3.54 7.55
C TYR A 55 -2.62 4.90 6.94
N GLU A 56 -3.22 5.79 7.73
CA GLU A 56 -3.50 7.16 7.30
C GLU A 56 -2.38 8.08 7.73
N SER A 57 -1.56 8.48 6.75
CA SER A 57 -0.37 9.31 6.96
C SER A 57 -0.77 10.75 7.25
N TYR A 58 -0.21 11.33 8.32
CA TYR A 58 -0.57 12.66 8.82
C TYR A 58 -2.06 12.79 9.16
N GLY A 59 -2.66 11.70 9.63
CA GLY A 59 -4.06 11.65 9.99
C GLY A 59 -4.31 10.74 11.17
N ARG A 60 -5.24 9.79 10.99
CA ARG A 60 -5.71 8.93 12.09
C ARG A 60 -4.78 7.76 12.43
N GLY A 61 -3.68 7.55 11.67
CA GLY A 61 -2.79 6.42 11.87
C GLY A 61 -3.39 5.12 11.32
N TRP A 62 -3.19 4.01 12.04
CA TRP A 62 -3.70 2.72 11.61
C TRP A 62 -5.22 2.67 11.59
N LEU A 63 -5.79 2.37 10.42
CA LEU A 63 -7.23 2.18 10.26
C LEU A 63 -7.62 0.72 10.36
N ILE A 64 -6.79 -0.18 9.82
CA ILE A 64 -7.02 -1.62 9.86
C ILE A 64 -5.70 -2.35 9.66
N LYS A 65 -5.52 -3.44 10.40
CA LYS A 65 -4.38 -4.34 10.30
C LYS A 65 -4.88 -5.72 9.90
N PRO A 66 -4.13 -6.49 9.08
CA PRO A 66 -4.52 -7.86 8.79
C PRO A 66 -4.50 -8.72 10.07
N ASP A 67 -5.33 -9.76 10.07
CA ASP A 67 -5.32 -10.75 11.14
C ASP A 67 -3.94 -11.42 11.23
N VAL A 68 -3.54 -11.82 12.44
CA VAL A 68 -2.23 -12.46 12.67
C VAL A 68 -2.07 -13.76 11.87
N SER A 69 -3.17 -14.42 11.52
CA SER A 69 -3.14 -15.60 10.65
C SER A 69 -2.58 -15.31 9.25
N LYS A 70 -2.51 -14.03 8.87
CA LYS A 70 -1.99 -13.60 7.57
C LYS A 70 -0.48 -13.30 7.61
N ASP A 71 0.16 -13.37 8.76
CA ASP A 71 1.58 -12.99 8.90
C ASP A 71 2.50 -13.80 7.99
N SER A 72 2.20 -15.08 7.76
CA SER A 72 3.03 -15.96 6.94
C SER A 72 2.82 -15.79 5.43
N VAL A 73 1.88 -14.95 4.99
CA VAL A 73 1.59 -14.77 3.56
C VAL A 73 2.75 -14.09 2.83
N VAL A 74 3.40 -13.12 3.48
CA VAL A 74 4.56 -12.43 2.89
C VAL A 74 5.79 -13.32 2.99
N LYS A 75 6.48 -13.47 1.86
CA LYS A 75 7.73 -14.25 1.76
C LYS A 75 8.92 -13.31 1.67
N MET A 76 9.82 -13.39 2.64
CA MET A 76 11.06 -12.60 2.64
C MET A 76 11.96 -12.98 1.48
N ARG A 77 12.58 -11.99 0.85
CA ARG A 77 13.55 -12.14 -0.22
C ARG A 77 13.02 -12.90 -1.44
N GLU A 78 11.70 -12.94 -1.60
CA GLU A 78 11.01 -13.50 -2.75
C GLU A 78 10.06 -12.46 -3.32
N TRP A 79 9.71 -12.59 -4.60
CA TRP A 79 8.72 -11.72 -5.21
C TRP A 79 7.33 -12.10 -4.71
N ASN A 80 6.65 -11.12 -4.13
CA ASN A 80 5.26 -11.23 -3.68
C ASN A 80 4.39 -10.40 -4.61
N LYS A 81 3.19 -10.89 -4.88
CA LYS A 81 2.20 -10.17 -5.67
C LYS A 81 1.29 -9.39 -4.73
N MET A 82 1.09 -8.11 -5.01
CA MET A 82 0.13 -7.29 -4.27
C MET A 82 -0.93 -6.76 -5.22
N LYS A 83 -2.18 -6.77 -4.77
CA LYS A 83 -3.31 -6.19 -5.47
C LYS A 83 -4.08 -5.29 -4.51
N ILE A 84 -4.42 -4.10 -4.99
CA ILE A 84 -5.19 -3.12 -4.23
C ILE A 84 -6.37 -2.71 -5.09
N LYS A 85 -7.58 -2.82 -4.56
CA LYS A 85 -8.80 -2.34 -5.21
C LYS A 85 -9.40 -1.23 -4.36
N VAL A 86 -9.57 -0.06 -4.97
CA VAL A 86 -10.21 1.09 -4.34
C VAL A 86 -11.44 1.44 -5.18
N MET A 87 -12.62 1.36 -4.56
CA MET A 87 -13.88 1.68 -5.23
C MET A 87 -14.78 2.43 -4.25
N GLY A 88 -14.99 3.74 -4.53
CA GLY A 88 -15.72 4.59 -3.62
C GLY A 88 -15.03 4.66 -2.26
N ASP A 89 -15.74 4.25 -1.23
CA ASP A 89 -15.24 4.22 0.16
C ASP A 89 -14.69 2.86 0.59
N GLU A 90 -14.64 1.88 -0.33
CA GLU A 90 -14.20 0.51 -0.03
C GLU A 90 -12.80 0.24 -0.57
N VAL A 91 -11.94 -0.31 0.29
CA VAL A 91 -10.58 -0.72 -0.06
C VAL A 91 -10.41 -2.18 0.31
N THR A 92 -9.91 -2.97 -0.65
CA THR A 92 -9.55 -4.37 -0.42
C THR A 92 -8.11 -4.58 -0.87
N THR A 93 -7.33 -5.29 -0.08
CA THR A 93 -5.95 -5.62 -0.43
C THR A 93 -5.75 -7.13 -0.42
N TRP A 94 -4.90 -7.60 -1.35
CA TRP A 94 -4.48 -9.01 -1.45
C TRP A 94 -2.97 -9.08 -1.54
N ILE A 95 -2.39 -10.09 -0.92
CA ILE A 95 -0.99 -10.45 -1.12
C ILE A 95 -0.96 -11.94 -1.44
N ASN A 96 -0.31 -12.28 -2.56
CA ASN A 96 -0.21 -13.67 -3.05
C ASN A 96 -1.59 -14.35 -3.14
N ASP A 97 -2.58 -13.58 -3.62
CA ASP A 97 -3.98 -14.00 -3.80
C ASP A 97 -4.76 -14.22 -2.48
N PHE A 98 -4.16 -13.94 -1.33
CA PHE A 98 -4.88 -13.96 -0.05
C PHE A 98 -5.41 -12.56 0.27
N GLU A 99 -6.69 -12.46 0.58
CA GLU A 99 -7.27 -11.19 1.02
C GLU A 99 -6.69 -10.82 2.38
N MET A 100 -6.05 -9.65 2.44
CA MET A 100 -5.40 -9.19 3.68
C MET A 100 -6.35 -8.37 4.52
N ILE A 101 -7.01 -7.38 3.93
CA ILE A 101 -8.02 -6.54 4.60
C ILE A 101 -9.11 -6.12 3.62
N LYS A 102 -10.26 -5.77 4.18
CA LYS A 102 -11.32 -5.05 3.49
C LYS A 102 -11.89 -4.02 4.46
N ILE A 103 -11.93 -2.77 4.04
CA ILE A 103 -12.42 -1.68 4.87
C ILE A 103 -13.35 -0.79 4.05
N ARG A 104 -14.39 -0.28 4.72
CA ARG A 104 -15.24 0.78 4.18
C ARG A 104 -15.11 2.00 5.09
N ASP A 105 -14.68 3.12 4.50
CA ASP A 105 -14.36 4.34 5.28
C ASP A 105 -14.79 5.58 4.50
N SER A 106 -15.66 6.38 5.10
CA SER A 106 -16.23 7.55 4.42
C SER A 106 -15.19 8.64 4.13
N ILE A 107 -14.15 8.72 4.93
CA ILE A 107 -13.09 9.71 4.72
C ILE A 107 -12.22 9.29 3.53
N ILE A 108 -11.89 8.00 3.40
CA ILE A 108 -11.24 7.46 2.21
C ILE A 108 -12.10 7.75 0.98
N GLY A 109 -13.41 7.56 1.09
CA GLY A 109 -14.35 7.80 -0.01
C GLY A 109 -14.36 9.23 -0.53
N LYS A 110 -13.96 10.19 0.28
CA LYS A 110 -13.84 11.61 -0.08
C LYS A 110 -12.43 11.99 -0.53
N GLY A 111 -11.49 11.07 -0.44
CA GLY A 111 -10.09 11.33 -0.80
C GLY A 111 -9.91 11.51 -2.28
N LEU A 112 -8.93 12.32 -2.65
CA LEU A 112 -8.56 12.58 -4.02
C LEU A 112 -7.06 12.79 -4.08
N GLY A 113 -6.39 12.11 -4.98
CA GLY A 113 -4.95 12.25 -5.13
C GLY A 113 -4.33 11.19 -6.00
N GLY A 114 -3.01 11.14 -5.96
CA GLY A 114 -2.20 10.22 -6.76
C GLY A 114 -1.77 8.97 -6.01
N VAL A 115 -1.00 8.17 -6.71
CA VAL A 115 -0.38 6.94 -6.22
C VAL A 115 1.13 7.16 -6.10
N ALA A 116 1.73 6.66 -5.03
CA ALA A 116 3.18 6.72 -4.85
C ALA A 116 3.69 5.47 -4.16
N LEU A 117 4.91 5.08 -4.50
CA LEU A 117 5.64 4.07 -3.75
C LEU A 117 6.54 4.78 -2.74
N GLN A 118 6.53 4.30 -1.51
CA GLN A 118 7.42 4.84 -0.48
C GLN A 118 8.84 4.34 -0.73
N ILE A 119 9.78 5.28 -0.88
CA ILE A 119 11.19 4.99 -1.06
C ILE A 119 11.94 5.63 0.10
N HIS A 120 12.67 4.82 0.86
CA HIS A 120 13.46 5.31 1.96
C HIS A 120 14.85 5.72 1.50
N ASP A 121 15.32 6.88 1.97
CA ASP A 121 16.68 7.35 1.75
C ASP A 121 17.62 6.69 2.75
N GLY A 122 18.78 6.27 2.27
CA GLY A 122 19.85 5.72 3.09
C GLY A 122 19.58 4.30 3.60
N GLY A 123 20.58 3.69 4.19
CA GLY A 123 20.47 2.38 4.84
C GLY A 123 20.27 1.18 3.92
N GLY A 124 20.45 1.35 2.61
CA GLY A 124 20.29 0.29 1.62
C GLY A 124 18.84 0.06 1.18
N ILE A 125 18.68 -0.87 0.24
CA ILE A 125 17.37 -1.18 -0.32
C ILE A 125 16.62 -2.09 0.64
N LYS A 126 15.42 -1.67 1.04
CA LYS A 126 14.53 -2.43 1.92
C LYS A 126 13.50 -3.23 1.15
N VAL A 127 12.95 -2.63 0.08
CA VAL A 127 11.92 -3.22 -0.75
C VAL A 127 12.23 -2.92 -2.21
N ARG A 128 12.09 -3.94 -3.05
CA ARG A 128 12.17 -3.80 -4.51
C ARG A 128 10.78 -3.92 -5.10
N TRP A 129 10.54 -3.17 -6.18
CA TRP A 129 9.26 -3.10 -6.84
C TRP A 129 9.40 -3.44 -8.32
N LYS A 130 8.39 -4.10 -8.90
CA LYS A 130 8.30 -4.31 -10.36
C LYS A 130 6.86 -4.55 -10.80
N ASN A 131 6.64 -4.45 -12.11
CA ASN A 131 5.38 -4.79 -12.77
C ASN A 131 4.18 -3.99 -12.25
N LEU A 132 4.38 -2.70 -11.97
CA LEU A 132 3.29 -1.83 -11.52
C LEU A 132 2.29 -1.61 -12.65
N LYS A 133 1.02 -1.92 -12.40
CA LYS A 133 -0.10 -1.71 -13.32
C LYS A 133 -1.25 -1.08 -12.57
N ILE A 134 -1.84 -0.04 -13.15
CA ILE A 134 -3.02 0.62 -12.59
C ILE A 134 -4.10 0.62 -13.66
N LYS A 135 -5.28 0.12 -13.30
CA LYS A 135 -6.47 0.12 -14.17
C LYS A 135 -7.55 0.95 -13.51
N ARG A 136 -8.01 2.00 -14.20
CA ARG A 136 -9.17 2.77 -13.76
C ARG A 136 -10.44 1.94 -13.90
N LEU A 137 -11.30 2.07 -12.92
CA LEU A 137 -12.60 1.39 -12.92
C LEU A 137 -13.73 2.34 -13.32
#